data_cd93ccd758543d90766d3d5fcf736e6c
#
_entry.id   cd93ccd758543d90766d3d5fcf736e6c
#
_cell.length_a   1.000
_cell.length_b   1.000
_cell.length_c   1.000
_cell.angle_alpha   90.00
_cell.angle_beta   90.00
_cell.angle_gamma   90.00
#
_symmetry.space_group_name_H-M   'P 1'
#
loop_
_entity.id
_entity.type
_entity.pdbx_description
1 polymer ?
#
loop_
_entity_poly.entity_id
_entity_poly.type
_entity_poly.pdbx_seq_one_letter_code
_entity_poly.pdbx_strand_id
1 'polypeptide(L)'
;MNLFRRILALVCAMTLALCALPALGEGMYYGSHPAPDVYMTQTVKHTCTLIAATMMLRNYSCQRGSPYLQVTETGVRRFCWTKKYGLSQHFTIGQVEVACSPEIRKSQDKKQYLIDQLKLHREGVVIYDTGAPHAIWLFGYDEGTDTFYCADTIVSRGGRAIRLEESIIKGKTQQDKVNTIDKIWYVVDQSRAEV
;
A
#
# COMPACT_ATOMS: atom_id res chain seq x y z
N MET A 1 -30.35 -42.78 -34.59
CA MET A 1 -30.03 -41.94 -33.40
C MET A 1 -30.50 -40.53 -33.70
N ASN A 2 -31.60 -40.09 -33.07
CA ASN A 2 -32.35 -38.92 -33.47
C ASN A 2 -31.54 -37.62 -33.31
N LEU A 3 -31.68 -36.70 -34.26
CA LEU A 3 -31.08 -35.37 -34.30
C LEU A 3 -31.20 -34.64 -32.96
N PHE A 4 -32.33 -34.78 -32.28
CA PHE A 4 -32.61 -34.21 -30.96
C PHE A 4 -31.65 -34.70 -29.86
N ARG A 5 -31.28 -35.99 -29.84
CA ARG A 5 -30.29 -36.56 -28.90
C ARG A 5 -28.88 -36.01 -29.14
N ARG A 6 -28.53 -35.73 -30.40
CA ARG A 6 -27.21 -35.14 -30.76
C ARG A 6 -27.12 -33.68 -30.31
N ILE A 7 -28.20 -32.91 -30.51
CA ILE A 7 -28.28 -31.52 -30.07
C ILE A 7 -28.25 -31.42 -28.55
N LEU A 8 -29.02 -32.27 -27.83
CA LEU A 8 -29.00 -32.31 -26.38
C LEU A 8 -27.64 -32.66 -25.80
N ALA A 9 -26.94 -33.64 -26.40
CA ALA A 9 -25.58 -34.02 -25.99
C ALA A 9 -24.56 -32.90 -26.24
N LEU A 10 -24.70 -32.12 -27.32
CA LEU A 10 -23.83 -30.97 -27.61
C LEU A 10 -24.06 -29.81 -26.64
N VAL A 11 -25.32 -29.50 -26.29
CA VAL A 11 -25.68 -28.46 -25.30
C VAL A 11 -25.16 -28.85 -23.92
N CYS A 12 -25.34 -30.12 -23.49
CA CYS A 12 -24.80 -30.59 -22.21
C CYS A 12 -23.26 -30.57 -22.17
N ALA A 13 -22.59 -30.89 -23.28
CA ALA A 13 -21.14 -30.81 -23.34
C ALA A 13 -20.61 -29.37 -23.29
N MET A 14 -21.31 -28.43 -23.94
CA MET A 14 -20.97 -26.99 -23.88
C MET A 14 -21.23 -26.39 -22.48
N THR A 15 -22.32 -26.77 -21.80
CA THR A 15 -22.58 -26.31 -20.44
C THR A 15 -21.57 -26.87 -19.42
N LEU A 16 -21.17 -28.14 -19.57
CA LEU A 16 -20.12 -28.72 -18.74
C LEU A 16 -18.73 -28.12 -19.00
N ALA A 17 -18.42 -27.72 -20.24
CA ALA A 17 -17.19 -27.04 -20.57
C ALA A 17 -17.14 -25.60 -20.03
N LEU A 18 -18.29 -24.89 -19.95
CA LEU A 18 -18.36 -23.57 -19.31
C LEU A 18 -18.22 -23.66 -17.77
N CYS A 19 -18.68 -24.75 -17.16
CA CYS A 19 -18.50 -24.96 -15.70
C CYS A 19 -17.09 -25.42 -15.33
N ALA A 20 -16.26 -25.82 -16.29
CA ALA A 20 -14.89 -26.24 -16.09
C ALA A 20 -13.83 -25.16 -16.37
N LEU A 21 -14.27 -23.91 -16.59
CA LEU A 21 -13.33 -22.79 -16.47
C LEU A 21 -12.86 -22.78 -15.01
N PRO A 22 -11.54 -22.96 -14.75
CA PRO A 22 -11.05 -22.74 -13.40
C PRO A 22 -11.56 -21.34 -13.02
N ALA A 23 -12.27 -21.24 -11.93
CA ALA A 23 -12.47 -19.97 -11.28
C ALA A 23 -11.05 -19.40 -11.14
N LEU A 24 -10.70 -18.42 -11.96
CA LEU A 24 -9.51 -17.61 -11.74
C LEU A 24 -9.72 -17.12 -10.31
N GLY A 25 -8.99 -17.73 -9.37
CA GLY A 25 -9.14 -17.42 -7.97
C GLY A 25 -9.01 -15.93 -7.87
N GLU A 26 -10.07 -15.25 -7.46
CA GLU A 26 -9.98 -13.84 -7.13
C GLU A 26 -8.95 -13.77 -6.02
N GLY A 27 -7.71 -13.40 -6.39
CA GLY A 27 -6.63 -13.24 -5.44
C GLY A 27 -7.08 -12.25 -4.38
N MET A 28 -6.71 -12.50 -3.13
CA MET A 28 -7.07 -11.59 -2.04
C MET A 28 -6.35 -10.25 -2.23
N TYR A 29 -7.07 -9.17 -1.95
CA TYR A 29 -6.50 -7.83 -1.89
C TYR A 29 -6.22 -7.47 -0.42
N TYR A 30 -4.99 -7.10 -0.11
CA TYR A 30 -4.56 -6.66 1.21
C TYR A 30 -4.32 -5.15 1.21
N GLY A 31 -4.71 -4.47 2.29
CA GLY A 31 -4.68 -3.02 2.39
C GLY A 31 -6.03 -2.38 2.10
N SER A 32 -6.06 -1.28 1.35
CA SER A 32 -7.30 -0.53 1.06
C SER A 32 -7.33 0.04 -0.35
N HIS A 33 -8.51 0.53 -0.74
CA HIS A 33 -8.74 1.37 -1.91
C HIS A 33 -8.98 2.80 -1.44
N PRO A 34 -7.94 3.67 -1.38
CA PRO A 34 -8.08 5.01 -0.84
C PRO A 34 -8.98 5.89 -1.70
N ALA A 35 -9.69 6.83 -1.05
CA ALA A 35 -10.43 7.87 -1.77
C ALA A 35 -9.47 8.78 -2.55
N PRO A 36 -9.87 9.32 -3.72
CA PRO A 36 -8.97 10.10 -4.60
C PRO A 36 -8.34 11.32 -3.93
N ASP A 37 -9.02 11.93 -2.98
CA ASP A 37 -8.57 13.13 -2.25
C ASP A 37 -7.65 12.84 -1.07
N VAL A 38 -7.37 11.57 -0.78
CA VAL A 38 -6.31 11.16 0.16
C VAL A 38 -4.92 11.40 -0.44
N TYR A 39 -4.79 11.26 -1.77
CA TYR A 39 -3.50 11.37 -2.46
C TYR A 39 -2.95 12.78 -2.44
N MET A 40 -1.64 12.89 -2.25
CA MET A 40 -0.92 14.15 -2.19
C MET A 40 0.40 14.08 -2.94
N THR A 41 0.88 15.26 -3.38
CA THR A 41 2.21 15.43 -3.95
C THR A 41 3.04 16.37 -3.09
N GLN A 42 4.34 16.12 -3.01
CA GLN A 42 5.24 17.05 -2.33
C GLN A 42 5.41 18.33 -3.16
N THR A 43 5.25 19.46 -2.52
CA THR A 43 5.51 20.78 -3.12
C THR A 43 6.89 21.31 -2.74
N VAL A 44 7.50 20.76 -1.70
CA VAL A 44 8.83 21.12 -1.19
C VAL A 44 9.77 19.93 -1.30
N LYS A 45 10.99 20.14 -1.79
CA LYS A 45 12.01 19.08 -1.86
C LYS A 45 12.28 18.47 -0.48
N HIS A 46 12.58 17.18 -0.45
CA HIS A 46 12.94 16.41 0.76
C HIS A 46 11.81 16.23 1.79
N THR A 47 10.54 16.43 1.40
CA THR A 47 9.38 16.18 2.27
C THR A 47 8.67 14.86 1.95
N CYS A 48 9.28 13.95 1.20
CA CYS A 48 8.65 12.69 0.79
C CYS A 48 8.12 11.86 1.98
N THR A 49 8.90 11.70 3.04
CA THR A 49 8.46 10.98 4.26
C THR A 49 7.26 11.66 4.94
N LEU A 50 7.25 12.99 4.98
CA LEU A 50 6.15 13.76 5.56
C LEU A 50 4.86 13.61 4.75
N ILE A 51 4.94 13.72 3.42
CA ILE A 51 3.78 13.59 2.54
C ILE A 51 3.23 12.16 2.58
N ALA A 52 4.11 11.15 2.52
CA ALA A 52 3.71 9.75 2.62
C ALA A 52 3.01 9.45 3.96
N ALA A 53 3.55 9.95 5.07
CA ALA A 53 2.93 9.83 6.39
C ALA A 53 1.59 10.57 6.47
N THR A 54 1.47 11.74 5.85
CA THR A 54 0.20 12.48 5.80
C THR A 54 -0.88 11.70 5.05
N MET A 55 -0.55 11.08 3.91
CA MET A 55 -1.47 10.22 3.15
C MET A 55 -1.90 8.99 3.97
N MET A 56 -0.97 8.32 4.64
CA MET A 56 -1.27 7.19 5.53
C MET A 56 -2.25 7.60 6.64
N LEU A 57 -1.99 8.71 7.32
CA LEU A 57 -2.84 9.22 8.39
C LEU A 57 -4.21 9.70 7.89
N ARG A 58 -4.30 10.29 6.69
CA ARG A 58 -5.56 10.60 6.03
C ARG A 58 -6.38 9.35 5.79
N ASN A 59 -5.76 8.32 5.20
CA ASN A 59 -6.43 7.06 4.92
C ASN A 59 -6.90 6.37 6.19
N TYR A 60 -6.08 6.38 7.24
CA TYR A 60 -6.44 5.89 8.57
C TYR A 60 -7.69 6.61 9.12
N SER A 61 -7.73 7.94 9.05
CA SER A 61 -8.87 8.73 9.49
C SER A 61 -10.12 8.48 8.62
N CYS A 62 -9.96 8.38 7.30
CA CYS A 62 -11.03 8.10 6.35
C CYS A 62 -11.71 6.76 6.65
N GLN A 63 -10.94 5.70 6.90
CA GLN A 63 -11.47 4.37 7.23
C GLN A 63 -12.28 4.34 8.53
N ARG A 64 -12.08 5.31 9.40
CA ARG A 64 -12.81 5.48 10.68
C ARG A 64 -13.96 6.48 10.61
N GLY A 65 -14.29 6.97 9.40
CA GLY A 65 -15.33 8.00 9.22
C GLY A 65 -15.00 9.34 9.87
N SER A 66 -13.71 9.59 10.15
CA SER A 66 -13.25 10.85 10.75
C SER A 66 -12.96 11.89 9.65
N PRO A 67 -12.94 13.20 9.98
CA PRO A 67 -12.67 14.28 9.02
C PRO A 67 -11.23 14.27 8.50
N TYR A 68 -10.89 13.34 7.63
CA TYR A 68 -9.53 13.05 7.17
C TYR A 68 -8.89 14.18 6.36
N LEU A 69 -9.66 15.06 5.72
CA LEU A 69 -9.11 16.22 5.01
C LEU A 69 -8.52 17.27 5.95
N GLN A 70 -8.85 17.20 7.24
CA GLN A 70 -8.24 18.06 8.28
C GLN A 70 -6.82 17.60 8.64
N VAL A 71 -6.43 16.37 8.26
CA VAL A 71 -5.05 15.88 8.37
C VAL A 71 -4.22 16.55 7.27
N THR A 72 -3.55 17.65 7.60
CA THR A 72 -2.77 18.45 6.65
C THR A 72 -1.27 18.21 6.81
N GLU A 73 -0.50 18.45 5.75
CA GLU A 73 0.98 18.43 5.82
C GLU A 73 1.51 19.30 6.97
N THR A 74 1.00 20.52 7.09
CA THR A 74 1.42 21.46 8.15
C THR A 74 1.09 20.91 9.54
N GLY A 75 -0.07 20.29 9.72
CA GLY A 75 -0.47 19.66 10.97
C GLY A 75 0.48 18.54 11.37
N VAL A 76 0.72 17.60 10.45
CA VAL A 76 1.63 16.47 10.67
C VAL A 76 3.06 16.92 10.92
N ARG A 77 3.55 17.91 10.16
CA ARG A 77 4.90 18.47 10.28
C ARG A 77 5.24 18.93 11.69
N ARG A 78 4.31 19.58 12.36
CA ARG A 78 4.53 20.12 13.71
C ARG A 78 4.89 19.07 14.75
N PHE A 79 4.40 17.83 14.57
CA PHE A 79 4.54 16.78 15.57
C PHE A 79 5.71 15.84 15.29
N CYS A 80 6.11 15.69 14.03
CA CYS A 80 6.94 14.54 13.67
C CYS A 80 8.00 14.77 12.61
N TRP A 81 8.16 15.99 12.08
CA TRP A 81 9.09 16.18 10.98
C TRP A 81 9.99 17.40 11.14
N THR A 82 11.27 17.22 10.83
CA THR A 82 12.23 18.34 10.77
C THR A 82 13.07 18.22 9.48
N LYS A 83 13.53 19.37 8.97
CA LYS A 83 14.40 19.41 7.79
C LYS A 83 15.72 18.64 8.02
N LYS A 84 16.21 18.60 9.24
CA LYS A 84 17.50 17.97 9.59
C LYS A 84 17.38 16.44 9.73
N TYR A 85 16.30 15.95 10.34
CA TYR A 85 16.16 14.54 10.72
C TYR A 85 15.06 13.81 9.96
N GLY A 86 14.28 14.52 9.12
CA GLY A 86 13.14 13.94 8.41
C GLY A 86 11.99 13.58 9.35
N LEU A 87 11.32 12.47 9.08
CA LEU A 87 10.22 11.94 9.88
C LEU A 87 10.76 11.26 11.15
N SER A 88 10.17 11.58 12.30
CA SER A 88 10.49 10.94 13.58
C SER A 88 10.21 9.44 13.52
N GLN A 89 11.03 8.65 14.21
CA GLN A 89 10.84 7.19 14.25
C GLN A 89 9.60 6.80 15.06
N HIS A 90 9.22 7.63 16.04
CA HIS A 90 8.05 7.44 16.87
C HIS A 90 7.42 8.79 17.17
N PHE A 91 6.11 8.90 16.99
CA PHE A 91 5.36 10.13 17.29
C PHE A 91 3.87 9.86 17.47
N THR A 92 3.19 10.81 18.11
CA THR A 92 1.73 10.76 18.35
C THR A 92 1.08 12.03 17.83
N ILE A 93 -0.03 11.90 17.11
CA ILE A 93 -0.89 13.01 16.66
C ILE A 93 -2.31 12.74 17.16
N GLY A 94 -2.77 13.54 18.12
CA GLY A 94 -4.03 13.27 18.83
C GLY A 94 -3.94 11.95 19.58
N GLN A 95 -4.76 10.97 19.19
CA GLN A 95 -4.75 9.62 19.76
C GLN A 95 -4.07 8.58 18.83
N VAL A 96 -3.50 9.04 17.73
CA VAL A 96 -2.89 8.15 16.73
C VAL A 96 -1.40 8.11 16.98
N GLU A 97 -0.90 6.93 17.29
CA GLU A 97 0.52 6.63 17.46
C GLU A 97 1.08 6.06 16.16
N VAL A 98 2.27 6.51 15.77
CA VAL A 98 3.01 6.01 14.61
C VAL A 98 4.40 5.57 15.04
N ALA A 99 4.80 4.40 14.63
CA ALA A 99 6.12 3.84 14.90
C ALA A 99 6.86 3.50 13.60
N CYS A 100 8.19 3.56 13.65
CA CYS A 100 9.07 3.07 12.62
C CYS A 100 9.53 1.66 12.98
N SER A 101 9.53 0.75 12.00
CA SER A 101 10.13 -0.58 12.19
C SER A 101 11.63 -0.47 12.46
N PRO A 102 12.21 -1.46 13.12
CA PRO A 102 13.65 -1.72 13.01
C PRO A 102 14.05 -1.85 11.53
N GLU A 103 15.33 -1.67 11.23
CA GLU A 103 15.86 -1.89 9.89
C GLU A 103 15.53 -3.30 9.38
N ILE A 104 14.90 -3.39 8.19
CA ILE A 104 14.51 -4.67 7.59
C ILE A 104 15.79 -5.36 7.09
N ARG A 105 16.10 -6.53 7.65
CA ARG A 105 17.32 -7.26 7.34
C ARG A 105 17.35 -7.73 5.88
N LYS A 106 18.54 -7.76 5.27
CA LYS A 106 18.72 -8.25 3.88
C LYS A 106 18.34 -9.73 3.71
N SER A 107 18.44 -10.54 4.77
CA SER A 107 18.09 -11.96 4.78
C SER A 107 16.59 -12.22 4.95
N GLN A 108 15.80 -11.20 5.23
CA GLN A 108 14.35 -11.32 5.40
C GLN A 108 13.67 -11.34 4.03
N ASP A 109 12.64 -12.17 3.86
CA ASP A 109 11.74 -12.06 2.71
C ASP A 109 10.94 -10.76 2.84
N LYS A 110 11.45 -9.71 2.20
CA LYS A 110 10.90 -8.37 2.26
C LYS A 110 9.53 -8.27 1.60
N LYS A 111 9.30 -9.08 0.55
CA LYS A 111 8.00 -9.12 -0.12
C LYS A 111 6.93 -9.64 0.82
N GLN A 112 7.17 -10.80 1.44
CA GLN A 112 6.24 -11.38 2.38
C GLN A 112 6.05 -10.46 3.60
N TYR A 113 7.14 -9.86 4.09
CA TYR A 113 7.06 -8.89 5.18
C TYR A 113 6.12 -7.71 4.85
N LEU A 114 6.24 -7.11 3.65
CA LEU A 114 5.36 -6.00 3.25
C LEU A 114 3.89 -6.44 3.08
N ILE A 115 3.66 -7.65 2.57
CA ILE A 115 2.31 -8.23 2.48
C ILE A 115 1.71 -8.37 3.88
N ASP A 116 2.46 -8.91 4.84
CA ASP A 116 1.99 -9.08 6.21
C ASP A 116 1.74 -7.73 6.90
N GLN A 117 2.56 -6.71 6.61
CA GLN A 117 2.29 -5.36 7.08
C GLN A 117 0.98 -4.78 6.50
N LEU A 118 0.66 -5.02 5.23
CA LEU A 118 -0.59 -4.56 4.62
C LEU A 118 -1.82 -5.34 5.14
N LYS A 119 -1.65 -6.58 5.59
CA LYS A 119 -2.71 -7.34 6.29
C LYS A 119 -3.03 -6.71 7.65
N LEU A 120 -2.00 -6.29 8.38
CA LEU A 120 -2.13 -5.66 9.70
C LEU A 120 -2.57 -4.20 9.61
N HIS A 121 -2.05 -3.46 8.65
CA HIS A 121 -2.20 -2.01 8.51
C HIS A 121 -2.97 -1.67 7.24
N ARG A 122 -4.30 -1.79 7.29
CA ARG A 122 -5.17 -1.53 6.12
C ARG A 122 -5.09 -0.10 5.60
N GLU A 123 -4.71 0.85 6.43
CA GLU A 123 -4.42 2.22 6.03
C GLU A 123 -3.16 2.35 5.16
N GLY A 124 -2.39 1.27 5.06
CA GLY A 124 -1.10 1.23 4.40
C GLY A 124 0.05 1.63 5.32
N VAL A 125 1.27 1.58 4.76
CA VAL A 125 2.52 1.89 5.46
C VAL A 125 3.36 2.86 4.63
N VAL A 126 4.17 3.68 5.28
CA VAL A 126 5.22 4.45 4.59
C VAL A 126 6.42 3.54 4.41
N ILE A 127 6.89 3.37 3.19
CA ILE A 127 8.11 2.62 2.88
C ILE A 127 9.25 3.58 2.52
N TYR A 128 10.48 3.20 2.87
CA TYR A 128 11.66 4.03 2.69
C TYR A 128 12.86 3.23 2.22
N ASP A 129 13.61 3.80 1.27
CA ASP A 129 14.92 3.34 0.79
C ASP A 129 15.98 4.31 1.29
N THR A 130 16.88 3.88 2.20
CA THR A 130 17.96 4.72 2.71
C THR A 130 19.13 4.81 1.73
N GLY A 131 19.30 3.83 0.86
CA GLY A 131 20.38 3.80 -0.14
C GLY A 131 20.17 4.80 -1.29
N ALA A 132 18.91 5.13 -1.59
CA ALA A 132 18.51 6.21 -2.50
C ALA A 132 17.35 6.97 -1.84
N PRO A 133 17.64 7.91 -0.91
CA PRO A 133 16.68 8.43 0.06
C PRO A 133 15.37 8.91 -0.57
N HIS A 134 14.36 8.04 -0.53
CA HIS A 134 13.01 8.34 -0.99
C HIS A 134 11.98 7.54 -0.18
N ALA A 135 10.83 8.14 0.06
CA ALA A 135 9.71 7.54 0.73
C ALA A 135 8.44 7.66 -0.11
N ILE A 136 7.64 6.62 -0.09
CA ILE A 136 6.32 6.58 -0.70
C ILE A 136 5.33 5.92 0.25
N TRP A 137 4.04 6.10 0.00
CA TRP A 137 2.99 5.43 0.74
C TRP A 137 2.56 4.17 0.00
N LEU A 138 2.78 2.98 0.59
CA LEU A 138 2.35 1.67 0.13
C LEU A 138 1.01 1.35 0.80
N PHE A 139 -0.05 1.13 0.02
CA PHE A 139 -1.39 0.98 0.59
C PHE A 139 -2.15 -0.26 0.13
N GLY A 140 -1.62 -1.02 -0.81
CA GLY A 140 -2.31 -2.20 -1.30
C GLY A 140 -1.41 -3.23 -1.95
N TYR A 141 -1.87 -4.48 -1.92
CA TYR A 141 -1.30 -5.61 -2.64
C TYR A 141 -2.41 -6.51 -3.16
N ASP A 142 -2.38 -6.79 -4.43
CA ASP A 142 -3.26 -7.73 -5.13
C ASP A 142 -2.51 -9.04 -5.36
N GLU A 143 -2.93 -10.09 -4.67
CA GLU A 143 -2.34 -11.42 -4.74
C GLU A 143 -2.60 -12.08 -6.10
N GLY A 144 -3.75 -11.81 -6.74
CA GLY A 144 -4.11 -12.39 -8.04
C GLY A 144 -3.21 -11.91 -9.18
N THR A 145 -2.76 -10.66 -9.11
CA THR A 145 -1.85 -10.05 -10.11
C THR A 145 -0.41 -9.91 -9.61
N ASP A 146 -0.15 -10.31 -8.37
CA ASP A 146 1.15 -10.13 -7.70
C ASP A 146 1.65 -8.68 -7.73
N THR A 147 0.77 -7.71 -7.48
CA THR A 147 1.04 -6.29 -7.68
C THR A 147 0.89 -5.48 -6.40
N PHE A 148 1.93 -4.73 -6.02
CA PHE A 148 1.83 -3.70 -4.99
C PHE A 148 1.36 -2.37 -5.58
N TYR A 149 0.46 -1.71 -4.85
CA TYR A 149 -0.06 -0.38 -5.16
C TYR A 149 0.43 0.65 -4.15
N CYS A 150 0.85 1.80 -4.67
CA CYS A 150 1.41 2.88 -3.86
C CYS A 150 1.00 4.27 -4.39
N ALA A 151 1.30 5.30 -3.60
CA ALA A 151 1.32 6.68 -4.05
C ALA A 151 2.74 7.23 -3.88
N ASP A 152 3.37 7.59 -4.98
CA ASP A 152 4.65 8.28 -4.97
C ASP A 152 4.41 9.77 -4.69
N THR A 153 5.26 10.36 -3.88
CA THR A 153 5.09 11.73 -3.42
C THR A 153 5.56 12.79 -4.40
N ILE A 154 6.32 12.43 -5.44
CA ILE A 154 6.81 13.39 -6.42
C ILE A 154 5.72 13.84 -7.41
N VAL A 155 5.80 15.07 -7.89
CA VAL A 155 4.79 15.70 -8.75
C VAL A 155 4.46 14.91 -10.01
N SER A 156 5.46 14.32 -10.66
CA SER A 156 5.26 13.56 -11.91
C SER A 156 4.49 12.25 -11.73
N ARG A 157 4.40 11.71 -10.51
CA ARG A 157 3.75 10.44 -10.17
C ARG A 157 2.76 10.54 -9.01
N GLY A 158 2.79 11.64 -8.27
CA GLY A 158 1.94 11.85 -7.11
C GLY A 158 0.48 12.15 -7.46
N GLY A 159 -0.35 12.23 -6.43
CA GLY A 159 -1.77 12.57 -6.56
C GLY A 159 -2.66 11.43 -7.07
N ARG A 160 -2.14 10.21 -7.22
CA ARG A 160 -2.88 9.03 -7.68
C ARG A 160 -2.26 7.72 -7.23
N ALA A 161 -3.04 6.65 -7.34
CA ALA A 161 -2.54 5.28 -7.25
C ALA A 161 -1.68 4.93 -8.46
N ILE A 162 -0.56 4.28 -8.21
CA ILE A 162 0.33 3.67 -9.22
C ILE A 162 0.79 2.29 -8.73
N ARG A 163 1.28 1.45 -9.63
CA ARG A 163 2.00 0.23 -9.25
C ARG A 163 3.36 0.59 -8.67
N LEU A 164 3.87 -0.22 -7.75
CA LEU A 164 5.18 0.02 -7.14
C LEU A 164 6.30 0.09 -8.18
N GLU A 165 6.22 -0.70 -9.25
CA GLU A 165 7.19 -0.68 -10.35
C GLU A 165 7.26 0.67 -11.10
N GLU A 166 6.19 1.46 -11.06
CA GLU A 166 6.11 2.80 -11.68
C GLU A 166 6.70 3.91 -10.78
N SER A 167 6.95 3.63 -9.50
CA SER A 167 7.52 4.60 -8.54
C SER A 167 8.97 4.92 -8.87
N ILE A 168 9.54 5.95 -8.21
CA ILE A 168 10.97 6.27 -8.33
C ILE A 168 11.84 5.57 -7.28
N ILE A 169 11.28 4.73 -6.42
CA ILE A 169 12.09 3.82 -5.58
C ILE A 169 13.09 3.11 -6.49
N LYS A 170 14.33 2.96 -6.03
CA LYS A 170 15.41 2.37 -6.81
C LYS A 170 15.08 0.92 -7.22
N GLY A 171 15.27 0.62 -8.50
CA GLY A 171 15.02 -0.70 -9.09
C GLY A 171 14.26 -0.62 -10.40
N LYS A 172 14.36 -1.64 -11.23
CA LYS A 172 13.66 -1.74 -12.52
C LYS A 172 12.33 -2.48 -12.40
N THR A 173 12.31 -3.55 -11.61
CA THR A 173 11.13 -4.38 -11.36
C THR A 173 10.55 -4.09 -9.99
N GLN A 174 9.32 -4.53 -9.74
CA GLN A 174 8.71 -4.49 -8.41
C GLN A 174 9.61 -5.17 -7.36
N GLN A 175 10.16 -6.35 -7.69
CA GLN A 175 11.02 -7.09 -6.76
C GLN A 175 12.32 -6.36 -6.45
N ASP A 176 12.95 -5.71 -7.45
CA ASP A 176 14.14 -4.89 -7.21
C ASP A 176 13.84 -3.76 -6.20
N LYS A 177 12.70 -3.08 -6.36
CA LYS A 177 12.27 -2.00 -5.47
C LYS A 177 11.97 -2.50 -4.07
N VAL A 178 11.26 -3.61 -3.94
CA VAL A 178 11.01 -4.28 -2.65
C VAL A 178 12.32 -4.57 -1.92
N ASN A 179 13.33 -5.05 -2.64
CA ASN A 179 14.63 -5.40 -2.06
C ASN A 179 15.41 -4.19 -1.51
N THR A 180 15.15 -2.97 -2.00
CA THR A 180 15.81 -1.76 -1.52
C THR A 180 15.15 -1.15 -0.29
N ILE A 181 13.89 -1.51 0.00
CA ILE A 181 13.17 -1.01 1.18
C ILE A 181 13.83 -1.56 2.44
N ASP A 182 14.15 -0.67 3.38
CA ASP A 182 14.83 -1.02 4.62
C ASP A 182 14.13 -0.50 5.88
N LYS A 183 13.16 0.42 5.75
CA LYS A 183 12.36 0.94 6.85
C LYS A 183 10.91 1.14 6.43
N ILE A 184 10.02 0.99 7.40
CA ILE A 184 8.60 1.37 7.25
C ILE A 184 8.14 2.17 8.47
N TRP A 185 7.13 3.03 8.28
CA TRP A 185 6.32 3.60 9.35
C TRP A 185 4.89 3.10 9.22
N TYR A 186 4.28 2.80 10.34
CA TYR A 186 2.93 2.27 10.44
C TYR A 186 2.19 2.86 11.64
N VAL A 187 0.87 2.85 11.61
CA VAL A 187 0.03 3.26 12.73
C VAL A 187 0.00 2.12 13.77
N VAL A 188 0.35 2.46 15.02
CA VAL A 188 0.23 1.53 16.14
C VAL A 188 -1.22 1.54 16.61
N ASP A 189 -1.93 0.44 16.35
CA ASP A 189 -3.31 0.27 16.81
C ASP A 189 -3.35 -0.82 17.88
N GLN A 190 -3.49 -0.39 19.13
CA GLN A 190 -3.49 -1.31 20.27
C GLN A 190 -4.63 -2.34 20.21
N SER A 191 -5.73 -2.06 19.51
CA SER A 191 -6.83 -3.02 19.33
C SER A 191 -6.48 -4.20 18.41
N ARG A 192 -5.38 -4.12 17.67
CA ARG A 192 -4.91 -5.16 16.73
C ARG A 192 -3.92 -6.14 17.35
N ALA A 193 -3.43 -5.86 18.55
CA ALA A 193 -2.46 -6.70 19.24
C ALA A 193 -3.08 -7.94 19.93
N GLU A 194 -4.41 -8.07 19.92
CA GLU A 194 -5.15 -9.13 20.62
C GLU A 194 -5.74 -10.21 19.68
N VAL A 195 -5.22 -10.36 18.46
CA VAL A 195 -5.72 -11.39 17.51
C VAL A 195 -4.63 -12.43 17.23
#